data_26b4dd2883e0d42181315df9f7633111
#
_entry.id   26b4dd2883e0d42181315df9f7633111
#
_cell.length_a   1.000
_cell.length_b   1.000
_cell.length_c   1.000
_cell.angle_alpha   90.00
_cell.angle_beta   90.00
_cell.angle_gamma   90.00
#
_symmetry.space_group_name_H-M   'P 1'
#
loop_
_entity.id
_entity.type
_entity.pdbx_description
1 polymer ?
#
loop_
_entity_poly.entity_id
_entity_poly.type
_entity_poly.pdbx_seq_one_letter_code
_entity_poly.pdbx_strand_id
1 'polypeptide(L)'
;MNDVQSVLLGALLLYPKYAPEVLPDLEIEHFRKDLQDTFAAMSGFWNKSGTLDATEICGRYPAVSQSVLDCVNACESECVRINSESVQAWTQVVQEQAALNRVQSLAFQMAGNQTTYDDLSELYQQMGEALNLHSEKDDFLTVGDGIKNYIRHMDDKPQYIKTGLPKLDESLHISKGNLVIIGGRPSAGKTALSLQMACNMARDGYKVVYFSLETDPDTLIARIIANQLHAPLSAVKNKNVAHEMDRLADALNLPLLIRSAAGKNAAWMKAQALRVKADVIFVDYLQLVRESKAGDRYQQITATSIALHELAQTTGIVVVALAQLNRDSTKTGTPPTNADLRESGQIEQDADAIILLADEITTKNHPERNYLFRLSKNKEGDVGDLPIAFNKQIQRFEKCI
;
A
#
# COMPACT_ATOMS: atom_id res chain seq x y z
N MET A 1 -33.32 -4.91 -25.19
CA MET A 1 -31.87 -5.09 -25.01
C MET A 1 -31.70 -6.48 -24.49
N ASN A 2 -31.06 -7.38 -25.22
CA ASN A 2 -30.80 -8.73 -24.75
C ASN A 2 -29.84 -8.64 -23.56
N ASP A 3 -29.97 -9.57 -22.67
CA ASP A 3 -29.13 -9.64 -21.46
C ASP A 3 -27.68 -9.98 -21.84
N VAL A 4 -26.76 -9.07 -21.52
CA VAL A 4 -25.33 -9.18 -21.87
C VAL A 4 -24.70 -10.47 -21.38
N GLN A 5 -25.13 -11.00 -20.23
CA GLN A 5 -24.62 -12.26 -19.69
C GLN A 5 -24.98 -13.43 -20.61
N SER A 6 -26.24 -13.52 -21.05
CA SER A 6 -26.69 -14.54 -21.99
C SER A 6 -26.02 -14.42 -23.35
N VAL A 7 -25.83 -13.18 -23.84
CA VAL A 7 -25.13 -12.90 -25.12
C VAL A 7 -23.69 -13.34 -25.05
N LEU A 8 -22.97 -13.04 -23.94
CA LEU A 8 -21.58 -13.47 -23.75
C LEU A 8 -21.43 -14.99 -23.76
N LEU A 9 -22.26 -15.71 -22.99
CA LEU A 9 -22.23 -17.17 -22.96
C LEU A 9 -22.56 -17.78 -24.33
N GLY A 10 -23.56 -17.24 -25.01
CA GLY A 10 -23.90 -17.64 -26.39
C GLY A 10 -22.76 -17.38 -27.38
N ALA A 11 -22.06 -16.25 -27.28
CA ALA A 11 -20.93 -15.94 -28.12
C ALA A 11 -19.76 -16.92 -27.92
N LEU A 12 -19.48 -17.33 -26.68
CA LEU A 12 -18.44 -18.32 -26.39
C LEU A 12 -18.80 -19.72 -26.92
N LEU A 13 -20.10 -20.07 -26.92
CA LEU A 13 -20.60 -21.34 -27.50
C LEU A 13 -20.54 -21.35 -29.03
N LEU A 14 -20.90 -20.25 -29.67
CA LEU A 14 -20.90 -20.12 -31.14
C LEU A 14 -19.49 -19.92 -31.71
N TYR A 15 -18.60 -19.26 -30.94
CA TYR A 15 -17.25 -18.93 -31.34
C TYR A 15 -16.23 -19.36 -30.26
N PRO A 16 -16.00 -20.67 -30.09
CA PRO A 16 -15.13 -21.22 -29.04
C PRO A 16 -13.70 -20.69 -29.04
N LYS A 17 -13.24 -20.17 -30.17
CA LYS A 17 -11.89 -19.56 -30.30
C LYS A 17 -11.63 -18.39 -29.37
N TYR A 18 -12.68 -17.72 -28.83
CA TYR A 18 -12.54 -16.63 -27.88
C TYR A 18 -12.57 -17.13 -26.40
N ALA A 19 -12.93 -18.39 -26.18
CA ALA A 19 -12.99 -18.95 -24.82
C ALA A 19 -11.65 -18.90 -24.06
N PRO A 20 -10.48 -19.16 -24.67
CA PRO A 20 -9.19 -19.03 -23.97
C PRO A 20 -8.87 -17.63 -23.45
N GLU A 21 -9.39 -16.59 -24.12
CA GLU A 21 -9.13 -15.19 -23.79
C GLU A 21 -10.04 -14.66 -22.66
N VAL A 22 -11.13 -15.38 -22.34
CA VAL A 22 -12.21 -14.84 -21.52
C VAL A 22 -12.59 -15.72 -20.34
N LEU A 23 -12.62 -17.06 -20.54
CA LEU A 23 -13.03 -17.98 -19.48
C LEU A 23 -12.17 -17.94 -18.21
N PRO A 24 -10.84 -17.73 -18.29
CA PRO A 24 -10.00 -17.61 -17.10
C PRO A 24 -10.35 -16.43 -16.20
N ASP A 25 -10.93 -15.35 -16.78
CA ASP A 25 -11.26 -14.11 -16.09
C ASP A 25 -12.70 -14.11 -15.55
N LEU A 26 -13.46 -15.20 -15.76
CA LEU A 26 -14.84 -15.31 -15.36
C LEU A 26 -15.02 -16.33 -14.25
N GLU A 27 -15.81 -15.94 -13.23
CA GLU A 27 -16.20 -16.77 -12.10
C GLU A 27 -17.72 -17.02 -12.11
N ILE A 28 -18.18 -18.05 -11.39
CA ILE A 28 -19.59 -18.40 -11.29
C ILE A 28 -20.41 -17.24 -10.72
N GLU A 29 -19.84 -16.52 -9.76
CA GLU A 29 -20.45 -15.39 -9.06
C GLU A 29 -20.64 -14.16 -9.96
N HIS A 30 -19.95 -14.09 -11.10
CA HIS A 30 -20.15 -13.01 -12.08
C HIS A 30 -21.51 -13.09 -12.77
N PHE A 31 -22.16 -14.25 -12.73
CA PHE A 31 -23.43 -14.50 -13.41
C PHE A 31 -24.61 -14.49 -12.43
N ARG A 32 -25.77 -14.08 -12.93
CA ARG A 32 -27.01 -14.21 -12.17
C ARG A 32 -27.36 -15.69 -11.94
N LYS A 33 -28.13 -15.97 -10.90
CA LYS A 33 -28.37 -17.33 -10.37
C LYS A 33 -28.87 -18.33 -11.41
N ASP A 34 -29.70 -17.88 -12.37
CA ASP A 34 -30.25 -18.72 -13.43
C ASP A 34 -29.22 -19.09 -14.52
N LEU A 35 -28.10 -18.39 -14.61
CA LEU A 35 -27.01 -18.68 -15.55
C LEU A 35 -25.78 -19.34 -14.88
N GLN A 36 -25.71 -19.36 -13.56
CA GLN A 36 -24.55 -19.92 -12.83
C GLN A 36 -24.30 -21.38 -13.17
N ASP A 37 -25.37 -22.21 -13.20
CA ASP A 37 -25.25 -23.64 -13.55
C ASP A 37 -24.80 -23.82 -15.01
N THR A 38 -25.27 -22.95 -15.90
CA THR A 38 -24.88 -22.96 -17.32
C THR A 38 -23.41 -22.62 -17.46
N PHE A 39 -22.93 -21.56 -16.82
CA PHE A 39 -21.52 -21.20 -16.84
C PHE A 39 -20.64 -22.29 -16.20
N ALA A 40 -21.06 -22.86 -15.07
CA ALA A 40 -20.34 -23.97 -14.41
C ALA A 40 -20.21 -25.20 -15.33
N ALA A 41 -21.28 -25.55 -16.07
CA ALA A 41 -21.25 -26.63 -17.04
C ALA A 41 -20.28 -26.32 -18.22
N MET A 42 -20.31 -25.10 -18.74
CA MET A 42 -19.41 -24.62 -19.81
C MET A 42 -17.94 -24.65 -19.35
N SER A 43 -17.64 -24.05 -18.20
CA SER A 43 -16.28 -24.00 -17.64
C SER A 43 -15.77 -25.41 -17.30
N GLY A 44 -16.62 -26.27 -16.70
CA GLY A 44 -16.27 -27.66 -16.41
C GLY A 44 -16.06 -28.50 -17.67
N PHE A 45 -16.76 -28.23 -18.77
CA PHE A 45 -16.54 -28.87 -20.07
C PHE A 45 -15.23 -28.36 -20.71
N TRP A 46 -15.01 -27.05 -20.74
CA TRP A 46 -13.79 -26.43 -21.23
C TRP A 46 -12.53 -26.98 -20.55
N ASN A 47 -12.52 -27.05 -19.22
CA ASN A 47 -11.37 -27.56 -18.46
C ASN A 47 -11.01 -29.03 -18.78
N LYS A 48 -11.92 -29.79 -19.37
CA LYS A 48 -11.71 -31.20 -19.73
C LYS A 48 -11.39 -31.40 -21.20
N SER A 49 -11.98 -30.61 -22.10
CA SER A 49 -11.92 -30.80 -23.55
C SER A 49 -11.01 -29.78 -24.26
N GLY A 50 -10.71 -28.63 -23.62
CA GLY A 50 -9.97 -27.52 -24.23
C GLY A 50 -10.78 -26.76 -25.28
N THR A 51 -12.08 -27.05 -25.45
CA THR A 51 -12.98 -26.35 -26.37
C THR A 51 -14.40 -26.30 -25.81
N LEU A 52 -15.28 -25.54 -26.44
CA LEU A 52 -16.72 -25.50 -26.13
C LEU A 52 -17.50 -26.07 -27.33
N ASP A 53 -18.47 -26.92 -27.02
CA ASP A 53 -19.46 -27.43 -27.99
C ASP A 53 -20.82 -27.48 -27.33
N ALA A 54 -21.76 -26.68 -27.83
CA ALA A 54 -23.10 -26.57 -27.26
C ALA A 54 -23.87 -27.91 -27.23
N THR A 55 -23.72 -28.74 -28.30
CA THR A 55 -24.41 -30.00 -28.41
C THR A 55 -23.85 -31.00 -27.40
N GLU A 56 -22.54 -31.08 -27.26
CA GLU A 56 -21.91 -31.98 -26.29
C GLU A 56 -22.19 -31.55 -24.84
N ILE A 57 -22.21 -30.22 -24.58
CA ILE A 57 -22.58 -29.70 -23.25
C ILE A 57 -24.01 -30.05 -22.91
N CYS A 58 -24.97 -29.87 -23.83
CA CYS A 58 -26.35 -30.25 -23.61
C CYS A 58 -26.51 -31.76 -23.37
N GLY A 59 -25.77 -32.59 -24.12
CA GLY A 59 -25.77 -34.04 -23.94
C GLY A 59 -25.21 -34.49 -22.59
N ARG A 60 -24.17 -33.78 -22.09
CA ARG A 60 -23.49 -34.14 -20.83
C ARG A 60 -24.14 -33.54 -19.60
N TYR A 61 -24.79 -32.37 -19.75
CA TYR A 61 -25.47 -31.65 -18.69
C TYR A 61 -26.91 -31.28 -19.08
N PRO A 62 -27.85 -32.29 -19.10
CA PRO A 62 -29.22 -32.10 -19.60
C PRO A 62 -30.01 -31.01 -18.85
N ALA A 63 -29.70 -30.79 -17.58
CA ALA A 63 -30.37 -29.78 -16.74
C ALA A 63 -30.19 -28.34 -17.24
N VAL A 64 -29.10 -28.03 -17.95
CA VAL A 64 -28.79 -26.68 -18.46
C VAL A 64 -29.07 -26.54 -19.97
N SER A 65 -29.57 -27.58 -20.65
CA SER A 65 -29.73 -27.59 -22.11
C SER A 65 -30.62 -26.47 -22.61
N GLN A 66 -31.73 -26.16 -21.93
CA GLN A 66 -32.60 -25.04 -22.32
C GLN A 66 -31.89 -23.68 -22.18
N SER A 67 -31.20 -23.48 -21.06
CA SER A 67 -30.45 -22.25 -20.82
C SER A 67 -29.28 -22.06 -21.81
N VAL A 68 -28.59 -23.13 -22.21
CA VAL A 68 -27.56 -23.12 -23.28
C VAL A 68 -28.18 -22.65 -24.61
N LEU A 69 -29.33 -23.21 -24.99
CA LEU A 69 -30.04 -22.82 -26.21
C LEU A 69 -30.52 -21.34 -26.15
N ASP A 70 -31.02 -20.93 -25.00
CA ASP A 70 -31.46 -19.55 -24.79
C ASP A 70 -30.28 -18.55 -24.93
N CYS A 71 -29.09 -18.91 -24.42
CA CYS A 71 -27.87 -18.11 -24.60
C CYS A 71 -27.45 -18.03 -26.09
N VAL A 72 -27.48 -19.15 -26.82
CA VAL A 72 -27.18 -19.17 -28.24
C VAL A 72 -28.14 -18.27 -29.02
N ASN A 73 -29.45 -18.42 -28.78
CA ASN A 73 -30.50 -17.60 -29.42
C ASN A 73 -30.35 -16.11 -29.07
N ALA A 74 -30.00 -15.78 -27.81
CA ALA A 74 -29.75 -14.42 -27.38
C ALA A 74 -28.59 -13.79 -28.18
N CYS A 75 -27.52 -14.53 -28.38
CA CYS A 75 -26.37 -14.06 -29.15
C CYS A 75 -26.70 -13.92 -30.64
N GLU A 76 -27.41 -14.87 -31.25
CA GLU A 76 -27.81 -14.83 -32.67
C GLU A 76 -28.78 -13.66 -32.96
N SER A 77 -29.59 -13.27 -31.98
CA SER A 77 -30.50 -12.15 -32.12
C SER A 77 -29.84 -10.76 -32.05
N GLU A 78 -28.60 -10.71 -31.53
CA GLU A 78 -27.81 -9.48 -31.54
C GLU A 78 -27.21 -9.28 -32.94
N CYS A 79 -27.65 -8.19 -33.62
CA CYS A 79 -27.16 -7.81 -34.96
C CYS A 79 -25.73 -7.23 -34.92
N VAL A 80 -24.87 -7.66 -34.02
CA VAL A 80 -23.50 -7.12 -33.82
C VAL A 80 -22.48 -8.10 -34.39
N ARG A 81 -21.46 -7.57 -35.05
CA ARG A 81 -20.32 -8.37 -35.49
C ARG A 81 -19.52 -8.86 -34.30
N ILE A 82 -19.50 -10.17 -34.07
CA ILE A 82 -18.77 -10.78 -32.98
C ILE A 82 -17.28 -10.87 -33.34
N ASN A 83 -16.46 -10.18 -32.56
CA ASN A 83 -15.00 -10.18 -32.63
C ASN A 83 -14.40 -10.19 -31.21
N SER A 84 -13.08 -10.26 -31.08
CA SER A 84 -12.38 -10.26 -29.77
C SER A 84 -12.74 -9.03 -28.94
N GLU A 85 -12.79 -7.83 -29.54
CA GLU A 85 -13.14 -6.58 -28.84
C GLU A 85 -14.56 -6.61 -28.26
N SER A 86 -15.55 -7.13 -29.03
CA SER A 86 -16.92 -7.22 -28.54
C SER A 86 -17.07 -8.21 -27.39
N VAL A 87 -16.38 -9.36 -27.47
CA VAL A 87 -16.42 -10.37 -26.41
C VAL A 87 -15.73 -9.85 -25.14
N GLN A 88 -14.59 -9.17 -25.28
CA GLN A 88 -13.90 -8.54 -24.14
C GLN A 88 -14.76 -7.42 -23.51
N ALA A 89 -15.41 -6.59 -24.33
CA ALA A 89 -16.30 -5.53 -23.83
C ALA A 89 -17.48 -6.13 -23.03
N TRP A 90 -18.11 -7.20 -23.51
CA TRP A 90 -19.18 -7.88 -22.77
C TRP A 90 -18.68 -8.54 -21.49
N THR A 91 -17.48 -9.13 -21.50
CA THR A 91 -16.84 -9.68 -20.30
C THR A 91 -16.66 -8.60 -19.25
N GLN A 92 -16.14 -7.45 -19.64
CA GLN A 92 -15.98 -6.32 -18.73
C GLN A 92 -17.33 -5.87 -18.14
N VAL A 93 -18.38 -5.75 -18.96
CA VAL A 93 -19.72 -5.38 -18.48
C VAL A 93 -20.27 -6.39 -17.48
N VAL A 94 -20.05 -7.71 -17.72
CA VAL A 94 -20.50 -8.77 -16.81
C VAL A 94 -19.79 -8.67 -15.47
N GLN A 95 -18.49 -8.47 -15.47
CA GLN A 95 -17.68 -8.28 -14.26
C GLN A 95 -18.09 -7.01 -13.49
N GLU A 96 -18.27 -5.87 -14.19
CA GLU A 96 -18.75 -4.61 -13.61
C GLU A 96 -20.12 -4.75 -12.93
N GLN A 97 -21.02 -5.44 -13.57
CA GLN A 97 -22.35 -5.71 -13.02
C GLN A 97 -22.26 -6.60 -11.76
N ALA A 98 -21.39 -7.61 -11.77
CA ALA A 98 -21.19 -8.48 -10.63
C ALA A 98 -20.57 -7.71 -9.43
N ALA A 99 -19.55 -6.91 -9.67
CA ALA A 99 -18.94 -6.05 -8.66
C ALA A 99 -19.97 -5.08 -8.06
N LEU A 100 -20.77 -4.43 -8.91
CA LEU A 100 -21.84 -3.52 -8.46
C LEU A 100 -22.88 -4.25 -7.58
N ASN A 101 -23.32 -5.43 -8.00
CA ASN A 101 -24.29 -6.25 -7.24
C ASN A 101 -23.68 -6.67 -5.89
N ARG A 102 -22.40 -7.05 -5.85
CA ARG A 102 -21.71 -7.41 -4.61
C ARG A 102 -21.60 -6.23 -3.66
N VAL A 103 -21.19 -5.05 -4.16
CA VAL A 103 -21.14 -3.82 -3.37
C VAL A 103 -22.51 -3.43 -2.83
N GLN A 104 -23.57 -3.53 -3.65
CA GLN A 104 -24.94 -3.25 -3.21
C GLN A 104 -25.39 -4.22 -2.11
N SER A 105 -25.07 -5.51 -2.24
CA SER A 105 -25.38 -6.52 -1.23
C SER A 105 -24.66 -6.24 0.09
N LEU A 106 -23.35 -5.88 0.04
CA LEU A 106 -22.56 -5.51 1.22
C LEU A 106 -23.09 -4.22 1.86
N ALA A 107 -23.45 -3.22 1.05
CA ALA A 107 -24.07 -1.99 1.54
C ALA A 107 -25.40 -2.25 2.26
N PHE A 108 -26.22 -3.17 1.75
CA PHE A 108 -27.45 -3.59 2.41
C PHE A 108 -27.19 -4.29 3.74
N GLN A 109 -26.19 -5.14 3.83
CA GLN A 109 -25.74 -5.76 5.09
C GLN A 109 -25.25 -4.70 6.10
N MET A 110 -24.49 -3.70 5.64
CA MET A 110 -24.06 -2.57 6.49
C MET A 110 -25.23 -1.75 7.07
N ALA A 111 -26.32 -1.67 6.35
CA ALA A 111 -27.54 -0.97 6.81
C ALA A 111 -28.37 -1.75 7.83
N GLY A 112 -28.04 -3.01 8.11
CA GLY A 112 -28.72 -3.85 9.08
C GLY A 112 -28.55 -3.37 10.53
N ASN A 113 -29.65 -3.47 11.33
CA ASN A 113 -29.71 -2.92 12.67
C ASN A 113 -28.86 -3.67 13.75
N GLN A 114 -28.16 -4.73 13.39
CA GLN A 114 -27.36 -5.56 14.32
C GLN A 114 -25.86 -5.58 14.00
N THR A 115 -25.37 -4.69 13.14
CA THR A 115 -23.98 -4.64 12.71
C THR A 115 -23.12 -3.97 13.76
N THR A 116 -22.09 -4.64 14.27
CA THR A 116 -21.09 -4.05 15.18
C THR A 116 -20.08 -3.19 14.40
N TYR A 117 -19.25 -2.43 15.12
CA TYR A 117 -18.19 -1.62 14.48
C TYR A 117 -17.16 -2.50 13.74
N ASP A 118 -16.85 -3.67 14.31
CA ASP A 118 -15.91 -4.62 13.69
C ASP A 118 -16.51 -5.24 12.42
N ASP A 119 -17.79 -5.60 12.44
CA ASP A 119 -18.51 -6.08 11.25
C ASP A 119 -18.53 -5.01 10.14
N LEU A 120 -18.76 -3.73 10.50
CA LEU A 120 -18.73 -2.63 9.54
C LEU A 120 -17.34 -2.43 8.92
N SER A 121 -16.29 -2.61 9.70
CA SER A 121 -14.91 -2.52 9.21
C SER A 121 -14.58 -3.64 8.22
N GLU A 122 -15.02 -4.87 8.51
CA GLU A 122 -14.84 -6.03 7.63
C GLU A 122 -15.66 -5.88 6.33
N LEU A 123 -16.91 -5.47 6.41
CA LEU A 123 -17.76 -5.21 5.25
C LEU A 123 -17.19 -4.09 4.37
N TYR A 124 -16.64 -3.04 4.96
CA TYR A 124 -15.98 -1.96 4.21
C TYR A 124 -14.74 -2.44 3.46
N GLN A 125 -13.94 -3.32 4.08
CA GLN A 125 -12.81 -3.94 3.41
C GLN A 125 -13.27 -4.79 2.23
N GLN A 126 -14.28 -5.64 2.41
CA GLN A 126 -14.86 -6.47 1.34
C GLN A 126 -15.42 -5.63 0.18
N MET A 127 -16.03 -4.46 0.48
CA MET A 127 -16.45 -3.51 -0.57
C MET A 127 -15.27 -2.96 -1.35
N GLY A 128 -14.18 -2.63 -0.67
CA GLY A 128 -12.94 -2.18 -1.30
C GLY A 128 -12.35 -3.24 -2.23
N GLU A 129 -12.33 -4.49 -1.78
CA GLU A 129 -11.87 -5.64 -2.58
C GLU A 129 -12.77 -5.86 -3.81
N ALA A 130 -14.09 -5.81 -3.64
CA ALA A 130 -15.04 -5.97 -4.75
C ALA A 130 -14.92 -4.86 -5.82
N LEU A 131 -14.53 -3.64 -5.43
CA LEU A 131 -14.27 -2.54 -6.36
C LEU A 131 -12.89 -2.65 -7.02
N ASN A 132 -11.89 -3.20 -6.32
CA ASN A 132 -10.53 -3.33 -6.84
C ASN A 132 -10.39 -4.48 -7.84
N LEU A 133 -11.18 -5.55 -7.72
CA LEU A 133 -11.23 -6.63 -8.73
C LEU A 133 -11.53 -6.11 -10.15
N HIS A 134 -12.00 -4.86 -10.24
CA HIS A 134 -12.32 -4.19 -11.51
C HIS A 134 -11.17 -3.33 -12.07
N SER A 135 -10.16 -3.00 -11.25
CA SER A 135 -9.04 -2.16 -11.67
C SER A 135 -7.79 -2.95 -12.04
N GLU A 136 -7.75 -4.22 -11.73
CA GLU A 136 -6.69 -5.13 -12.16
C GLU A 136 -7.08 -5.75 -13.51
N LYS A 137 -6.89 -4.99 -14.60
CA LYS A 137 -6.41 -5.63 -15.82
C LYS A 137 -5.10 -6.27 -15.40
N ASP A 138 -5.08 -7.59 -15.30
CA ASP A 138 -3.85 -8.39 -15.34
C ASP A 138 -3.20 -8.15 -16.71
N ASP A 139 -2.62 -6.98 -16.88
CA ASP A 139 -1.80 -6.66 -18.04
C ASP A 139 -0.47 -7.38 -17.82
N PHE A 140 -0.44 -8.69 -18.15
CA PHE A 140 0.83 -9.37 -18.29
C PHE A 140 1.70 -8.56 -19.24
N LEU A 141 2.70 -7.89 -18.68
CA LEU A 141 3.63 -7.10 -19.47
C LEU A 141 4.56 -8.08 -20.22
N THR A 142 4.44 -8.16 -21.53
CA THR A 142 5.44 -8.93 -22.31
C THR A 142 6.81 -8.25 -22.20
N VAL A 143 7.88 -9.04 -22.20
CA VAL A 143 9.25 -8.48 -22.20
C VAL A 143 9.44 -7.49 -23.35
N GLY A 144 8.85 -7.76 -24.52
CA GLY A 144 8.91 -6.87 -25.68
C GLY A 144 8.25 -5.51 -25.44
N ASP A 145 7.10 -5.49 -24.79
CA ASP A 145 6.39 -4.23 -24.48
C ASP A 145 7.08 -3.49 -23.33
N GLY A 146 7.62 -4.21 -22.35
CA GLY A 146 8.47 -3.64 -21.31
C GLY A 146 9.70 -2.93 -21.90
N ILE A 147 10.40 -3.55 -22.86
CA ILE A 147 11.53 -2.93 -23.56
C ILE A 147 11.09 -1.70 -24.35
N LYS A 148 9.97 -1.76 -25.09
CA LYS A 148 9.44 -0.60 -25.82
C LYS A 148 9.10 0.57 -24.87
N ASN A 149 8.47 0.28 -23.74
CA ASN A 149 8.18 1.28 -22.73
C ASN A 149 9.46 1.89 -22.14
N TYR A 150 10.45 1.06 -21.81
CA TYR A 150 11.75 1.54 -21.35
C TYR A 150 12.42 2.48 -22.35
N ILE A 151 12.44 2.10 -23.64
CA ILE A 151 13.03 2.93 -24.70
C ILE A 151 12.29 4.27 -24.84
N ARG A 152 10.96 4.30 -24.72
CA ARG A 152 10.18 5.54 -24.79
C ARG A 152 10.49 6.52 -23.64
N HIS A 153 10.86 5.98 -22.48
CA HIS A 153 11.14 6.74 -21.26
C HIS A 153 12.63 6.79 -20.90
N MET A 154 13.52 6.44 -21.88
CA MET A 154 14.96 6.33 -21.63
C MET A 154 15.61 7.67 -21.25
N ASP A 155 15.02 8.78 -21.67
CA ASP A 155 15.48 10.14 -21.33
C ASP A 155 14.88 10.67 -20.03
N ASP A 156 13.89 9.97 -19.45
CA ASP A 156 13.27 10.34 -18.18
C ASP A 156 14.22 9.98 -17.03
N LYS A 157 14.61 10.98 -16.25
CA LYS A 157 15.40 10.71 -15.05
C LYS A 157 14.54 10.04 -13.98
N PRO A 158 15.06 9.00 -13.29
CA PRO A 158 14.34 8.41 -12.16
C PRO A 158 13.93 9.48 -11.14
N GLN A 159 12.66 9.52 -10.79
CA GLN A 159 12.14 10.45 -9.80
C GLN A 159 12.10 9.76 -8.43
N TYR A 160 13.13 10.00 -7.62
CA TYR A 160 13.17 9.54 -6.24
C TYR A 160 12.60 10.58 -5.28
N ILE A 161 11.86 10.12 -4.29
CA ILE A 161 11.36 10.97 -3.21
C ILE A 161 12.52 11.22 -2.24
N LYS A 162 12.90 12.50 -2.08
CA LYS A 162 14.02 12.89 -1.24
C LYS A 162 13.60 13.06 0.21
N THR A 163 14.47 12.65 1.12
CA THR A 163 14.29 12.84 2.57
C THR A 163 14.57 14.28 3.01
N GLY A 164 15.25 15.05 2.15
CA GLY A 164 15.76 16.38 2.47
C GLY A 164 16.99 16.37 3.39
N LEU A 165 17.62 15.20 3.54
CA LEU A 165 18.91 15.03 4.22
C LEU A 165 19.95 14.66 3.14
N PRO A 166 20.77 15.61 2.67
CA PRO A 166 21.56 15.44 1.45
C PRO A 166 22.42 14.17 1.42
N LYS A 167 23.12 13.87 2.51
CA LYS A 167 23.94 12.65 2.59
C LYS A 167 23.12 11.34 2.52
N LEU A 168 21.89 11.35 3.03
CA LEU A 168 21.01 10.22 2.95
C LEU A 168 20.45 10.10 1.53
N ASP A 169 20.09 11.22 0.92
CA ASP A 169 19.55 11.30 -0.43
C ASP A 169 20.57 10.94 -1.54
N GLU A 170 21.88 10.99 -1.24
CA GLU A 170 22.93 10.51 -2.14
C GLU A 170 22.92 8.98 -2.29
N SER A 171 22.52 8.26 -1.26
CA SER A 171 22.56 6.79 -1.21
C SER A 171 21.17 6.15 -1.21
N LEU A 172 20.18 6.78 -0.57
CA LEU A 172 18.84 6.25 -0.42
C LEU A 172 17.95 6.72 -1.58
N HIS A 173 17.52 5.78 -2.39
CA HIS A 173 16.60 6.00 -3.49
C HIS A 173 15.21 5.48 -3.12
N ILE A 174 14.27 6.38 -2.83
CA ILE A 174 12.90 6.02 -2.45
C ILE A 174 12.00 6.16 -3.67
N SER A 175 11.50 5.04 -4.16
CA SER A 175 10.52 4.95 -5.25
C SER A 175 9.10 4.82 -4.72
N LYS A 176 8.11 5.12 -5.55
CA LYS A 176 6.69 4.86 -5.22
C LYS A 176 6.50 3.38 -4.86
N GLY A 177 5.66 3.14 -3.85
CA GLY A 177 5.38 1.78 -3.39
C GLY A 177 6.47 1.16 -2.52
N ASN A 178 7.52 1.91 -2.12
CA ASN A 178 8.54 1.41 -1.22
C ASN A 178 8.07 1.41 0.24
N LEU A 179 8.51 0.38 0.98
CA LEU A 179 8.47 0.32 2.44
C LEU A 179 9.86 0.64 3.01
N VAL A 180 9.98 1.78 3.68
CA VAL A 180 11.21 2.23 4.35
C VAL A 180 11.07 2.08 5.86
N ILE A 181 12.02 1.41 6.48
CA ILE A 181 12.04 1.21 7.94
C ILE A 181 13.08 2.12 8.60
N ILE A 182 12.67 2.86 9.63
CA ILE A 182 13.56 3.62 10.49
C ILE A 182 13.67 2.93 11.85
N GLY A 183 14.74 2.14 12.01
CA GLY A 183 15.02 1.42 13.25
C GLY A 183 15.87 2.24 14.23
N GLY A 184 15.60 2.14 15.52
CA GLY A 184 16.43 2.78 16.53
C GLY A 184 16.01 2.45 17.96
N ARG A 185 16.94 2.59 18.90
CA ARG A 185 16.66 2.42 20.33
C ARG A 185 15.64 3.44 20.83
N PRO A 186 14.99 3.20 21.98
CA PRO A 186 14.21 4.25 22.64
C PRO A 186 15.03 5.54 22.79
N SER A 187 14.42 6.69 22.54
CA SER A 187 15.06 8.02 22.62
C SER A 187 16.24 8.27 21.65
N ALA A 188 16.49 7.39 20.68
CA ALA A 188 17.50 7.60 19.63
C ALA A 188 17.12 8.69 18.59
N GLY A 189 15.93 9.27 18.69
CA GLY A 189 15.51 10.36 17.79
C GLY A 189 14.71 9.93 16.56
N LYS A 190 14.19 8.68 16.52
CA LYS A 190 13.36 8.19 15.39
C LYS A 190 12.24 9.15 15.01
N THR A 191 11.41 9.54 16.00
CA THR A 191 10.31 10.50 15.78
C THR A 191 10.81 11.87 15.30
N ALA A 192 11.95 12.36 15.80
CA ALA A 192 12.51 13.64 15.33
C ALA A 192 12.99 13.55 13.87
N LEU A 193 13.65 12.42 13.50
CA LEU A 193 14.07 12.17 12.12
C LEU A 193 12.87 12.08 11.19
N SER A 194 11.88 11.25 11.54
CA SER A 194 10.71 11.03 10.69
C SER A 194 9.87 12.30 10.51
N LEU A 195 9.71 13.13 11.56
CA LEU A 195 9.04 14.43 11.43
C LEU A 195 9.82 15.40 10.54
N GLN A 196 11.15 15.42 10.64
CA GLN A 196 11.99 16.24 9.77
C GLN A 196 11.87 15.79 8.31
N MET A 197 11.94 14.49 8.03
CA MET A 197 11.73 13.94 6.69
C MET A 197 10.32 14.27 6.18
N ALA A 198 9.29 14.09 7.00
CA ALA A 198 7.89 14.40 6.65
C ALA A 198 7.70 15.86 6.26
N CYS A 199 8.29 16.80 7.02
CA CYS A 199 8.26 18.23 6.69
C CYS A 199 9.03 18.54 5.40
N ASN A 200 10.17 17.89 5.17
CA ASN A 200 10.96 18.10 3.96
C ASN A 200 10.21 17.59 2.72
N MET A 201 9.68 16.35 2.77
CA MET A 201 8.88 15.77 1.69
C MET A 201 7.64 16.62 1.39
N ALA A 202 6.96 17.12 2.44
CA ALA A 202 5.82 18.01 2.27
C ALA A 202 6.22 19.36 1.61
N ARG A 203 7.41 19.88 1.92
CA ARG A 203 7.96 21.09 1.29
C ARG A 203 8.29 20.88 -0.19
N ASP A 204 8.70 19.65 -0.56
CA ASP A 204 8.93 19.25 -1.95
C ASP A 204 7.61 18.98 -2.71
N GLY A 205 6.44 19.21 -2.07
CA GLY A 205 5.11 19.16 -2.68
C GLY A 205 4.38 17.82 -2.52
N TYR A 206 4.98 16.82 -1.86
CA TYR A 206 4.31 15.56 -1.59
C TYR A 206 3.26 15.71 -0.50
N LYS A 207 2.11 15.08 -0.70
CA LYS A 207 1.06 15.01 0.32
C LYS A 207 1.40 13.93 1.34
N VAL A 208 1.74 14.36 2.54
CA VAL A 208 2.24 13.48 3.61
C VAL A 208 1.20 13.27 4.70
N VAL A 209 1.00 12.02 5.13
CA VAL A 209 0.20 11.70 6.32
C VAL A 209 1.08 11.07 7.38
N TYR A 210 1.05 11.60 8.59
CA TYR A 210 1.77 11.08 9.74
C TYR A 210 0.80 10.43 10.72
N PHE A 211 0.83 9.10 10.81
CA PHE A 211 0.06 8.31 11.77
C PHE A 211 0.86 8.11 13.05
N SER A 212 0.40 8.74 14.11
CA SER A 212 1.00 8.58 15.45
C SER A 212 0.20 7.58 16.28
N LEU A 213 0.86 6.54 16.77
CA LEU A 213 0.25 5.51 17.63
C LEU A 213 0.61 5.69 19.11
N GLU A 214 1.70 6.43 19.41
CA GLU A 214 2.20 6.63 20.77
C GLU A 214 2.06 8.07 21.25
N THR A 215 2.45 9.03 20.41
CA THR A 215 2.61 10.43 20.78
C THR A 215 1.39 11.24 20.34
N ASP A 216 0.87 12.09 21.21
CA ASP A 216 -0.23 12.98 20.87
C ASP A 216 0.18 14.03 19.78
N PRO A 217 -0.76 14.48 18.94
CA PRO A 217 -0.48 15.42 17.85
C PRO A 217 0.12 16.75 18.33
N ASP A 218 -0.28 17.29 19.46
CA ASP A 218 0.21 18.58 19.96
C ASP A 218 1.70 18.50 20.33
N THR A 219 2.11 17.37 20.90
CA THR A 219 3.53 17.11 21.17
C THR A 219 4.35 16.98 19.88
N LEU A 220 3.80 16.36 18.83
CA LEU A 220 4.47 16.29 17.52
C LEU A 220 4.59 17.68 16.88
N ILE A 221 3.54 18.48 16.92
CA ILE A 221 3.54 19.86 16.45
C ILE A 221 4.59 20.70 17.19
N ALA A 222 4.69 20.56 18.53
CA ALA A 222 5.72 21.25 19.28
C ALA A 222 7.15 20.88 18.82
N ARG A 223 7.40 19.61 18.47
CA ARG A 223 8.68 19.16 17.92
C ARG A 223 8.94 19.74 16.52
N ILE A 224 7.91 19.80 15.67
CA ILE A 224 8.01 20.43 14.34
C ILE A 224 8.37 21.91 14.51
N ILE A 225 7.67 22.64 15.38
CA ILE A 225 7.96 24.05 15.66
C ILE A 225 9.41 24.24 16.14
N ALA A 226 9.87 23.39 17.09
CA ALA A 226 11.25 23.43 17.58
C ALA A 226 12.27 23.23 16.44
N ASN A 227 12.00 22.28 15.56
CA ASN A 227 12.82 21.97 14.38
C ASN A 227 12.86 23.15 13.38
N GLN A 228 11.69 23.71 13.05
CA GLN A 228 11.56 24.77 12.04
C GLN A 228 12.14 26.12 12.51
N LEU A 229 11.91 26.47 13.78
CA LEU A 229 12.44 27.72 14.36
C LEU A 229 13.90 27.62 14.81
N HIS A 230 14.48 26.41 14.86
CA HIS A 230 15.76 26.11 15.52
C HIS A 230 15.75 26.55 17.00
N ALA A 231 14.60 26.44 17.65
CA ALA A 231 14.38 26.84 19.02
C ALA A 231 14.35 25.64 19.97
N PRO A 232 14.80 25.77 21.23
CA PRO A 232 14.71 24.68 22.19
C PRO A 232 13.27 24.22 22.38
N LEU A 233 13.05 22.88 22.36
CA LEU A 233 11.72 22.30 22.57
C LEU A 233 11.06 22.78 23.88
N SER A 234 11.85 23.02 24.93
CA SER A 234 11.38 23.59 26.18
C SER A 234 10.81 25.00 26.01
N ALA A 235 11.44 25.85 25.20
CA ALA A 235 10.94 27.17 24.90
C ALA A 235 9.61 27.12 24.13
N VAL A 236 9.49 26.20 23.17
CA VAL A 236 8.25 25.98 22.41
C VAL A 236 7.12 25.54 23.35
N LYS A 237 7.37 24.54 24.21
CA LYS A 237 6.40 24.04 25.19
C LYS A 237 5.93 25.09 26.18
N ASN A 238 6.83 26.00 26.56
CA ASN A 238 6.54 27.12 27.45
C ASN A 238 5.96 28.34 26.71
N LYS A 239 5.70 28.22 25.39
CA LYS A 239 5.19 29.30 24.51
C LYS A 239 6.07 30.55 24.46
N ASN A 240 7.35 30.43 24.77
CA ASN A 240 8.32 31.54 24.77
C ASN A 240 8.84 31.91 23.37
N VAL A 241 8.26 31.30 22.30
CA VAL A 241 8.61 31.54 20.90
C VAL A 241 7.52 32.30 20.14
N ALA A 242 6.55 32.88 20.83
CA ALA A 242 5.40 33.56 20.22
C ALA A 242 5.83 34.69 19.24
N HIS A 243 6.95 35.36 19.52
CA HIS A 243 7.51 36.44 18.69
C HIS A 243 8.21 35.95 17.42
N GLU A 244 8.42 34.62 17.25
CA GLU A 244 9.07 34.03 16.08
C GLU A 244 8.07 33.35 15.13
N MET A 245 6.76 33.46 15.43
CA MET A 245 5.73 32.72 14.66
C MET A 245 5.66 33.08 13.19
N ASP A 246 6.04 34.30 12.82
CA ASP A 246 6.09 34.73 11.41
C ASP A 246 7.08 33.87 10.59
N ARG A 247 8.12 33.32 11.24
CA ARG A 247 9.08 32.38 10.59
C ARG A 247 8.50 31.03 10.27
N LEU A 248 7.30 30.71 10.76
CA LEU A 248 6.57 29.48 10.46
C LEU A 248 5.63 29.61 9.26
N ALA A 249 5.58 30.76 8.59
CA ALA A 249 4.65 31.00 7.49
C ALA A 249 4.72 29.91 6.41
N ASP A 250 5.92 29.43 6.06
CA ASP A 250 6.10 28.34 5.10
C ASP A 250 5.61 26.99 5.66
N ALA A 251 5.73 26.79 6.98
CA ALA A 251 5.29 25.55 7.61
C ALA A 251 3.75 25.46 7.75
N LEU A 252 3.05 26.59 7.80
CA LEU A 252 1.58 26.63 7.91
C LEU A 252 0.88 26.01 6.66
N ASN A 253 1.52 26.08 5.50
CA ASN A 253 0.94 25.63 4.24
C ASN A 253 1.49 24.25 3.78
N LEU A 254 2.27 23.55 4.63
CA LEU A 254 2.77 22.23 4.27
C LEU A 254 1.61 21.22 4.11
N PRO A 255 1.58 20.43 3.03
CA PRO A 255 0.60 19.36 2.85
C PRO A 255 0.94 18.14 3.74
N LEU A 256 1.15 18.39 5.03
CA LEU A 256 1.43 17.40 6.09
C LEU A 256 0.24 17.29 7.04
N LEU A 257 -0.37 16.13 7.05
CA LEU A 257 -1.51 15.80 7.91
C LEU A 257 -1.05 14.89 9.05
N ILE A 258 -1.32 15.26 10.29
CA ILE A 258 -1.00 14.43 11.47
C ILE A 258 -2.30 13.87 12.03
N ARG A 259 -2.31 12.56 12.30
CA ARG A 259 -3.48 11.88 12.85
C ARG A 259 -3.09 10.85 13.92
N SER A 260 -3.81 10.87 15.05
CA SER A 260 -3.72 9.77 16.01
C SER A 260 -4.30 8.49 15.41
N ALA A 261 -3.53 7.41 15.49
CA ALA A 261 -3.87 6.08 14.99
C ALA A 261 -3.80 5.02 16.12
N ALA A 262 -3.92 5.43 17.38
CA ALA A 262 -3.89 4.52 18.52
C ALA A 262 -4.98 3.44 18.37
N GLY A 263 -4.57 2.17 18.43
CA GLY A 263 -5.47 1.02 18.32
C GLY A 263 -5.99 0.72 16.90
N LYS A 264 -5.45 1.39 15.86
CA LYS A 264 -5.83 1.17 14.47
C LYS A 264 -4.88 0.17 13.79
N ASN A 265 -5.38 -0.45 12.71
CA ASN A 265 -4.66 -1.40 11.86
C ASN A 265 -4.18 -0.77 10.53
N ALA A 266 -3.39 -1.52 9.74
CA ALA A 266 -2.88 -1.06 8.46
C ALA A 266 -4.01 -0.80 7.44
N ALA A 267 -5.08 -1.60 7.43
CA ALA A 267 -6.22 -1.40 6.54
C ALA A 267 -6.91 -0.05 6.76
N TRP A 268 -7.09 0.35 8.04
CA TRP A 268 -7.61 1.68 8.36
C TRP A 268 -6.67 2.79 7.88
N MET A 269 -5.35 2.63 8.06
CA MET A 269 -4.35 3.60 7.57
C MET A 269 -4.41 3.72 6.05
N LYS A 270 -4.52 2.58 5.32
CA LYS A 270 -4.72 2.54 3.86
C LYS A 270 -5.94 3.37 3.45
N ALA A 271 -7.09 3.13 4.06
CA ALA A 271 -8.32 3.85 3.77
C ALA A 271 -8.19 5.37 4.00
N GLN A 272 -7.52 5.78 5.10
CA GLN A 272 -7.30 7.20 5.37
C GLN A 272 -6.32 7.84 4.38
N ALA A 273 -5.23 7.15 4.02
CA ALA A 273 -4.24 7.62 3.05
C ALA A 273 -4.86 7.81 1.66
N LEU A 274 -5.62 6.84 1.19
CA LEU A 274 -6.33 6.91 -0.09
C LEU A 274 -7.36 8.05 -0.10
N ARG A 275 -8.15 8.20 0.97
CA ARG A 275 -9.14 9.28 1.09
C ARG A 275 -8.55 10.67 0.89
N VAL A 276 -7.34 10.90 1.40
CA VAL A 276 -6.68 12.20 1.27
C VAL A 276 -5.71 12.24 0.07
N LYS A 277 -5.58 11.16 -0.71
CA LYS A 277 -4.65 11.02 -1.82
C LYS A 277 -3.21 11.31 -1.36
N ALA A 278 -2.76 10.59 -0.33
CA ALA A 278 -1.42 10.71 0.19
C ALA A 278 -0.39 10.11 -0.79
N ASP A 279 0.76 10.76 -0.92
CA ASP A 279 1.93 10.23 -1.65
C ASP A 279 2.84 9.44 -0.70
N VAL A 280 2.92 9.87 0.56
CA VAL A 280 3.77 9.29 1.59
C VAL A 280 3.00 9.17 2.90
N ILE A 281 3.15 8.05 3.58
CA ILE A 281 2.66 7.90 4.95
C ILE A 281 3.82 7.58 5.91
N PHE A 282 3.75 8.13 7.11
CA PHE A 282 4.62 7.79 8.23
C PHE A 282 3.81 7.04 9.28
N VAL A 283 4.41 5.99 9.89
CA VAL A 283 3.79 5.16 10.94
C VAL A 283 4.71 5.13 12.16
N ASP A 284 4.34 5.82 13.24
CA ASP A 284 5.15 5.95 14.46
C ASP A 284 4.43 5.29 15.65
N TYR A 285 4.73 4.03 16.00
CA TYR A 285 5.67 3.08 15.42
C TYR A 285 5.01 1.71 15.16
N LEU A 286 5.60 0.91 14.29
CA LEU A 286 5.07 -0.35 13.74
C LEU A 286 4.56 -1.32 14.81
N GLN A 287 5.29 -1.53 15.91
CA GLN A 287 4.93 -2.49 16.96
C GLN A 287 3.67 -2.13 17.76
N LEU A 288 3.07 -0.96 17.56
CA LEU A 288 1.79 -0.55 18.16
C LEU A 288 0.58 -0.70 17.24
N VAL A 289 0.80 -1.02 15.97
CA VAL A 289 -0.27 -1.33 15.02
C VAL A 289 -0.95 -2.64 15.45
N ARG A 290 -2.27 -2.69 15.44
CA ARG A 290 -3.05 -3.85 15.90
C ARG A 290 -3.70 -4.56 14.72
N GLU A 291 -3.15 -5.72 14.34
CA GLU A 291 -3.78 -6.60 13.35
C GLU A 291 -4.69 -7.61 14.07
N SER A 292 -5.96 -7.67 13.67
CA SER A 292 -7.03 -8.36 14.39
C SER A 292 -6.94 -9.90 14.42
N LYS A 293 -6.09 -10.51 13.58
CA LYS A 293 -5.94 -11.97 13.43
C LYS A 293 -4.62 -12.52 14.00
N ALA A 294 -3.79 -11.69 14.60
CA ALA A 294 -2.47 -12.11 15.09
C ALA A 294 -2.54 -12.57 16.55
N GLY A 295 -1.94 -13.73 16.85
CA GLY A 295 -1.96 -14.34 18.18
C GLY A 295 -0.95 -13.70 19.14
N ASP A 296 0.33 -14.01 18.98
CA ASP A 296 1.40 -13.48 19.83
C ASP A 296 2.03 -12.20 19.24
N ARG A 297 2.93 -11.58 20.01
CA ARG A 297 3.59 -10.34 19.59
C ARG A 297 4.42 -10.48 18.31
N TYR A 298 5.08 -11.62 18.14
CA TYR A 298 5.86 -11.91 16.95
C TYR A 298 4.96 -11.98 15.71
N GLN A 299 3.86 -12.72 15.81
CA GLN A 299 2.88 -12.85 14.74
C GLN A 299 2.23 -11.50 14.41
N GLN A 300 1.97 -10.68 15.42
CA GLN A 300 1.39 -9.34 15.23
C GLN A 300 2.33 -8.42 14.45
N ILE A 301 3.62 -8.40 14.78
CA ILE A 301 4.62 -7.60 14.07
C ILE A 301 4.82 -8.11 12.64
N THR A 302 4.85 -9.43 12.45
CA THR A 302 4.92 -10.07 11.13
C THR A 302 3.72 -9.67 10.26
N ALA A 303 2.50 -9.81 10.78
CA ALA A 303 1.29 -9.43 10.06
C ALA A 303 1.26 -7.92 9.71
N THR A 304 1.69 -7.07 10.64
CA THR A 304 1.80 -5.63 10.40
C THR A 304 2.82 -5.29 9.30
N SER A 305 3.99 -5.95 9.30
CA SER A 305 5.02 -5.73 8.28
C SER A 305 4.49 -6.08 6.89
N ILE A 306 3.88 -7.26 6.75
CA ILE A 306 3.26 -7.71 5.50
C ILE A 306 2.18 -6.71 5.05
N ALA A 307 1.25 -6.33 5.94
CA ALA A 307 0.15 -5.44 5.60
C ALA A 307 0.62 -4.03 5.18
N LEU A 308 1.70 -3.50 5.79
CA LEU A 308 2.28 -2.21 5.39
C LEU A 308 3.02 -2.31 4.05
N HIS A 309 3.69 -3.44 3.79
CA HIS A 309 4.33 -3.70 2.50
C HIS A 309 3.30 -3.84 1.37
N GLU A 310 2.23 -4.61 1.59
CA GLU A 310 1.11 -4.74 0.65
C GLU A 310 0.42 -3.39 0.39
N LEU A 311 0.23 -2.57 1.45
CA LEU A 311 -0.29 -1.21 1.29
C LEU A 311 0.59 -0.41 0.33
N ALA A 312 1.91 -0.40 0.56
CA ALA A 312 2.84 0.33 -0.30
C ALA A 312 2.76 -0.15 -1.75
N GLN A 313 2.88 -1.46 -1.97
CA GLN A 313 2.90 -2.07 -3.30
C GLN A 313 1.58 -1.86 -4.08
N THR A 314 0.44 -2.11 -3.43
CA THR A 314 -0.87 -2.04 -4.11
C THR A 314 -1.36 -0.62 -4.37
N THR A 315 -0.88 0.39 -3.62
CA THR A 315 -1.34 1.78 -3.76
C THR A 315 -0.32 2.70 -4.42
N GLY A 316 0.95 2.27 -4.52
CA GLY A 316 2.05 3.15 -4.93
C GLY A 316 2.43 4.22 -3.90
N ILE A 317 1.80 4.22 -2.71
CA ILE A 317 2.11 5.13 -1.61
C ILE A 317 3.42 4.69 -0.95
N VAL A 318 4.34 5.63 -0.70
CA VAL A 318 5.53 5.32 0.10
C VAL A 318 5.16 5.19 1.57
N VAL A 319 5.57 4.10 2.20
CA VAL A 319 5.38 3.85 3.62
C VAL A 319 6.70 3.98 4.36
N VAL A 320 6.79 4.92 5.29
CA VAL A 320 7.93 5.06 6.21
C VAL A 320 7.49 4.64 7.60
N ALA A 321 7.88 3.45 8.04
CA ALA A 321 7.50 2.91 9.34
C ALA A 321 8.68 2.95 10.33
N LEU A 322 8.41 3.46 11.52
CA LEU A 322 9.38 3.45 12.60
C LEU A 322 9.34 2.10 13.32
N ALA A 323 10.51 1.57 13.66
CA ALA A 323 10.64 0.33 14.40
C ALA A 323 11.54 0.52 15.63
N GLN A 324 11.10 0.00 16.76
CA GLN A 324 11.90 0.01 17.99
C GLN A 324 12.82 -1.21 18.02
N LEU A 325 14.10 -0.98 18.29
CA LEU A 325 15.08 -2.06 18.47
C LEU A 325 14.98 -2.67 19.86
N ASN A 326 15.33 -3.96 19.97
CA ASN A 326 15.32 -4.68 21.24
C ASN A 326 16.39 -4.13 22.21
N ARG A 327 16.08 -4.16 23.51
CA ARG A 327 17.00 -3.66 24.57
C ARG A 327 18.24 -4.54 24.77
N ASP A 328 18.17 -5.82 24.41
CA ASP A 328 19.27 -6.77 24.62
C ASP A 328 20.50 -6.55 23.71
N SER A 329 20.35 -5.73 22.67
CA SER A 329 21.44 -5.25 21.80
C SER A 329 22.33 -4.18 22.47
N THR A 330 22.20 -3.97 23.79
CA THR A 330 22.88 -2.90 24.57
C THR A 330 24.34 -3.15 24.85
N LYS A 331 25.07 -3.86 24.00
CA LYS A 331 26.53 -3.80 24.08
C LYS A 331 26.93 -2.39 23.65
N THR A 332 27.25 -1.57 24.69
CA THR A 332 27.78 -0.22 24.51
C THR A 332 28.90 -0.21 23.47
N GLY A 333 28.73 0.62 22.46
CA GLY A 333 29.77 0.88 21.46
C GLY A 333 29.63 0.17 20.12
N THR A 334 28.68 -0.75 19.94
CA THR A 334 28.42 -1.37 18.61
C THR A 334 27.21 -0.72 17.95
N PRO A 335 27.33 -0.30 16.67
CA PRO A 335 26.17 0.16 15.89
C PRO A 335 25.12 -0.94 15.77
N PRO A 336 23.82 -0.59 15.74
CA PRO A 336 22.75 -1.57 15.56
C PRO A 336 22.85 -2.28 14.21
N THR A 337 22.30 -3.49 14.17
CA THR A 337 22.22 -4.34 12.98
C THR A 337 20.78 -4.76 12.72
N ASN A 338 20.49 -5.35 11.55
CA ASN A 338 19.15 -5.87 11.26
C ASN A 338 18.70 -6.94 12.27
N ALA A 339 19.66 -7.68 12.85
CA ALA A 339 19.35 -8.66 13.91
C ALA A 339 18.74 -8.02 15.18
N ASP A 340 18.91 -6.71 15.37
CA ASP A 340 18.34 -5.96 16.50
C ASP A 340 16.86 -5.59 16.26
N LEU A 341 16.36 -5.73 15.03
CA LEU A 341 14.93 -5.71 14.66
C LEU A 341 14.22 -7.02 15.05
N ARG A 342 14.78 -7.79 15.96
CA ARG A 342 14.61 -9.21 16.31
C ARG A 342 13.19 -9.73 16.53
N GLU A 343 12.20 -8.90 16.69
CA GLU A 343 10.81 -9.37 16.86
C GLU A 343 10.17 -9.80 15.52
N SER A 344 10.86 -9.60 14.37
CA SER A 344 10.42 -10.14 13.08
C SER A 344 11.53 -10.06 12.03
N GLY A 345 12.11 -11.20 11.65
CA GLY A 345 12.91 -11.32 10.41
C GLY A 345 12.11 -10.89 9.16
N GLN A 346 10.78 -10.86 9.29
CA GLN A 346 9.86 -10.41 8.25
C GLN A 346 10.04 -8.93 7.92
N ILE A 347 10.26 -8.05 8.91
CA ILE A 347 10.53 -6.62 8.64
C ILE A 347 11.73 -6.45 7.70
N GLU A 348 12.80 -7.25 7.92
CA GLU A 348 13.97 -7.20 7.05
C GLU A 348 13.67 -7.71 5.63
N GLN A 349 12.82 -8.71 5.49
CA GLN A 349 12.43 -9.25 4.19
C GLN A 349 11.57 -8.26 3.41
N ASP A 350 10.55 -7.70 4.04
CA ASP A 350 9.54 -6.84 3.40
C ASP A 350 10.09 -5.44 3.06
N ALA A 351 10.97 -4.89 3.91
CA ALA A 351 11.50 -3.55 3.70
C ALA A 351 12.29 -3.42 2.40
N ASP A 352 12.09 -2.32 1.67
CA ASP A 352 12.91 -1.94 0.51
C ASP A 352 14.18 -1.23 0.96
N ALA A 353 14.11 -0.45 2.04
CA ALA A 353 15.26 0.17 2.68
C ALA A 353 15.13 0.16 4.22
N ILE A 354 16.26 0.04 4.90
CA ILE A 354 16.33 0.07 6.37
C ILE A 354 17.41 1.06 6.81
N ILE A 355 16.99 2.06 7.57
CA ILE A 355 17.84 3.07 8.20
C ILE A 355 17.88 2.79 9.69
N LEU A 356 19.03 2.42 10.24
CA LEU A 356 19.22 2.22 11.67
C LEU A 356 19.91 3.44 12.29
N LEU A 357 19.26 4.02 13.32
CA LEU A 357 19.84 5.12 14.10
C LEU A 357 20.73 4.54 15.22
N ALA A 358 22.00 4.89 15.16
CA ALA A 358 22.94 4.64 16.25
C ALA A 358 23.23 5.99 16.93
N ASP A 359 22.94 6.06 18.24
CA ASP A 359 23.35 7.12 19.13
C ASP A 359 24.75 6.82 19.66
N GLU A 360 25.58 7.85 19.71
CA GLU A 360 26.94 7.84 20.27
C GLU A 360 27.90 6.76 19.72
N ILE A 361 28.38 6.97 18.51
CA ILE A 361 29.75 6.57 18.21
C ILE A 361 30.62 7.76 18.63
N THR A 362 30.88 7.87 19.92
CA THR A 362 31.94 8.74 20.41
C THR A 362 33.28 8.19 19.94
N THR A 363 33.66 8.52 18.72
CA THR A 363 35.10 8.54 18.43
C THR A 363 35.65 9.68 19.26
N LYS A 364 36.56 9.41 20.19
CA LYS A 364 37.25 10.41 21.02
C LYS A 364 37.83 11.60 20.24
N ASN A 365 37.91 11.50 18.92
CA ASN A 365 38.50 12.45 18.01
C ASN A 365 37.50 13.32 17.21
N HIS A 366 36.18 13.09 17.34
CA HIS A 366 35.15 13.83 16.59
C HIS A 366 33.90 14.04 17.44
N PRO A 367 33.94 14.95 18.42
CA PRO A 367 32.84 15.23 19.34
C PRO A 367 31.57 15.74 18.64
N GLU A 368 31.68 16.27 17.42
CA GLU A 368 30.58 16.70 16.58
C GLU A 368 29.85 15.57 15.84
N ARG A 369 30.42 14.34 15.85
CA ARG A 369 29.84 13.16 15.21
C ARG A 369 29.15 12.28 16.24
N ASN A 370 28.01 12.76 16.76
CA ASN A 370 27.35 12.04 17.85
C ASN A 370 26.27 11.06 17.39
N TYR A 371 26.02 10.95 16.07
CA TYR A 371 25.02 10.03 15.50
C TYR A 371 25.51 9.39 14.19
N LEU A 372 24.94 8.22 13.91
CA LEU A 372 25.15 7.49 12.67
C LEU A 372 23.81 7.00 12.11
N PHE A 373 23.58 7.26 10.82
CA PHE A 373 22.60 6.49 10.05
C PHE A 373 23.32 5.34 9.40
N ARG A 374 22.95 4.13 9.80
CA ARG A 374 23.37 2.92 9.09
C ARG A 374 22.29 2.54 8.09
N LEU A 375 22.57 2.70 6.81
CA LEU A 375 21.76 2.19 5.73
C LEU A 375 22.08 0.70 5.58
N SER A 376 21.33 -0.15 6.29
CA SER A 376 21.63 -1.58 6.43
C SER A 376 20.96 -2.44 5.36
N LYS A 377 19.93 -1.90 4.70
CA LYS A 377 19.29 -2.48 3.52
C LYS A 377 18.89 -1.34 2.57
N ASN A 378 19.12 -1.53 1.28
CA ASN A 378 18.73 -0.59 0.23
C ASN A 378 18.64 -1.33 -1.10
N LYS A 379 17.43 -1.55 -1.62
CA LYS A 379 17.23 -2.31 -2.87
C LYS A 379 17.69 -1.55 -4.11
N GLU A 380 17.62 -0.22 -4.08
CA GLU A 380 17.91 0.63 -5.25
C GLU A 380 19.17 1.48 -5.10
N GLY A 381 20.02 1.23 -4.11
CA GLY A 381 21.23 2.00 -3.89
C GLY A 381 22.22 1.34 -2.95
N ASP A 382 23.22 2.09 -2.53
CA ASP A 382 24.30 1.59 -1.70
C ASP A 382 23.89 1.47 -0.22
N VAL A 383 24.53 0.54 0.48
CA VAL A 383 24.45 0.39 1.94
C VAL A 383 25.69 0.99 2.57
N GLY A 384 25.59 1.47 3.81
CA GLY A 384 26.76 2.03 4.49
C GLY A 384 26.40 2.86 5.71
N ASP A 385 27.45 3.40 6.34
CA ASP A 385 27.35 4.20 7.55
C ASP A 385 27.53 5.70 7.20
N LEU A 386 26.52 6.50 7.51
CA LEU A 386 26.46 7.92 7.20
C LEU A 386 26.51 8.74 8.50
N PRO A 387 27.65 9.40 8.81
CA PRO A 387 27.76 10.27 9.98
C PRO A 387 26.83 11.48 9.88
N ILE A 388 26.12 11.76 10.97
CA ILE A 388 25.15 12.86 11.10
C ILE A 388 25.22 13.47 12.49
N ALA A 389 24.89 14.75 12.62
CA ALA A 389 24.74 15.41 13.91
C ALA A 389 23.25 15.48 14.29
N PHE A 390 22.92 15.19 15.55
CA PHE A 390 21.56 15.36 16.06
C PHE A 390 21.54 16.37 17.22
N ASN A 391 20.90 17.49 17.00
CA ASN A 391 20.64 18.46 18.03
C ASN A 391 19.33 18.15 18.74
N LYS A 392 19.43 17.45 19.89
CA LYS A 392 18.26 17.02 20.70
C LYS A 392 17.41 18.20 21.20
N GLN A 393 18.05 19.37 21.46
CA GLN A 393 17.35 20.52 22.01
C GLN A 393 16.33 21.09 21.02
N ILE A 394 16.72 21.16 19.75
CA ILE A 394 15.88 21.69 18.67
C ILE A 394 15.26 20.58 17.80
N GLN A 395 15.41 19.32 18.20
CA GLN A 395 14.82 18.16 17.50
C GLN A 395 15.22 18.04 16.02
N ARG A 396 16.52 18.34 15.68
CA ARG A 396 16.97 18.46 14.31
C ARG A 396 18.21 17.64 14.03
N PHE A 397 18.19 16.94 12.90
CA PHE A 397 19.37 16.30 12.30
C PHE A 397 20.03 17.26 11.31
N GLU A 398 21.33 17.38 11.39
CA GLU A 398 22.12 18.34 10.62
C GLU A 398 23.37 17.66 10.04
N LYS A 399 23.93 18.23 8.99
CA LYS A 399 25.19 17.75 8.42
C LYS A 399 26.29 17.90 9.48
N CYS A 400 27.15 16.88 9.64
CA CYS A 400 28.40 17.05 10.39
C CYS A 400 29.24 18.13 9.72
N ILE A 401 29.73 19.07 10.50
CA ILE A 401 30.63 20.14 10.05
C ILE A 401 32.02 19.57 9.75
#